data_e06bf78710a9017902f02420fb43029f
#
_entry.id   e06bf78710a9017902f02420fb43029f
#
_cell.length_a   1.000
_cell.length_b   1.000
_cell.length_c   1.000
_cell.angle_alpha   90.00
_cell.angle_beta   90.00
_cell.angle_gamma   90.00
#
_symmetry.space_group_name_H-M   'P 1'
#
loop_
_entity.id
_entity.type
_entity.pdbx_description
1 polymer ?
#
loop_
_entity_poly.entity_id
_entity_poly.type
_entity_poly.pdbx_seq_one_letter_code
_entity_poly.pdbx_strand_id
1 'polypeptide(L)'
;MAKRMRMLLDDRLVWFAEMNGEAVAFIVTLPNINEAIRDLDGRLFPFGWAKLLWRLKLHRVRSARVPLMGVRRSLSGTLIGSALPLQLIGAVLPANAVFGFRSIELSWILEDNLPMRRVLERLGAQAYKTYRIYGKKLAATSDALAAQTLDANAPIKLAPQVSSA
;
A
#
# COMPACT_ATOMS: atom_id res chain seq x y z
N MET A 1 -13.78 10.35 1.15
CA MET A 1 -13.26 8.99 0.91
C MET A 1 -12.71 8.34 2.18
N ALA A 2 -11.88 9.00 2.98
CA ALA A 2 -11.28 8.46 4.22
C ALA A 2 -12.27 7.90 5.26
N LYS A 3 -13.40 8.56 5.53
CA LYS A 3 -14.42 8.09 6.50
C LYS A 3 -14.99 6.70 6.15
N ARG A 4 -15.09 6.33 4.87
CA ARG A 4 -15.61 5.01 4.45
C ARG A 4 -14.59 3.90 4.59
N MET A 5 -13.29 4.21 4.50
CA MET A 5 -12.21 3.25 4.69
C MET A 5 -12.01 2.89 6.16
N ARG A 6 -12.35 3.79 7.09
CA ARG A 6 -12.24 3.56 8.53
C ARG A 6 -13.07 2.37 9.04
N MET A 7 -14.14 2.00 8.36
CA MET A 7 -14.92 0.80 8.72
C MET A 7 -14.23 -0.51 8.35
N LEU A 8 -13.25 -0.48 7.44
CA LEU A 8 -12.52 -1.65 6.95
C LEU A 8 -11.11 -1.74 7.52
N LEU A 9 -10.61 -0.65 8.08
CA LEU A 9 -9.26 -0.54 8.63
C LEU A 9 -9.33 -0.60 10.15
N ASP A 10 -8.58 -1.50 10.73
CA ASP A 10 -8.31 -1.49 12.18
C ASP A 10 -7.15 -0.53 12.44
N ASP A 11 -7.34 0.41 13.36
CA ASP A 11 -6.34 1.45 13.68
C ASP A 11 -4.99 0.82 14.10
N ARG A 12 -5.00 -0.40 14.63
CA ARG A 12 -3.79 -1.17 15.01
C ARG A 12 -2.94 -1.61 13.82
N LEU A 13 -3.44 -1.52 12.61
CA LEU A 13 -2.74 -1.89 11.37
C LEU A 13 -2.15 -0.66 10.64
N VAL A 14 -2.29 0.53 11.23
CA VAL A 14 -1.75 1.79 10.70
C VAL A 14 -0.82 2.39 11.74
N TRP A 15 0.44 2.55 11.39
CA TRP A 15 1.46 3.07 12.30
C TRP A 15 2.14 4.29 11.70
N PHE A 16 2.42 5.24 12.57
CA PHE A 16 3.18 6.44 12.25
C PHE A 16 4.43 6.48 13.12
N ALA A 17 5.54 6.90 12.54
CA ALA A 17 6.72 7.32 13.30
C ALA A 17 6.71 8.83 13.41
N GLU A 18 6.86 9.32 14.61
CA GLU A 18 6.90 10.76 14.92
C GLU A 18 8.27 11.16 15.44
N MET A 19 8.71 12.35 15.06
CA MET A 19 9.93 12.96 15.52
C MET A 19 9.65 14.44 15.79
N ASN A 20 9.92 14.89 17.01
CA ASN A 20 9.64 16.27 17.46
C ASN A 20 8.16 16.68 17.28
N GLY A 21 7.22 15.75 17.47
CA GLY A 21 5.78 16.01 17.31
C GLY A 21 5.27 16.03 15.87
N GLU A 22 6.12 15.72 14.89
CA GLU A 22 5.73 15.63 13.49
C GLU A 22 5.82 14.20 12.97
N ALA A 23 4.81 13.76 12.20
CA ALA A 23 4.83 12.47 11.52
C ALA A 23 5.90 12.49 10.41
N VAL A 24 6.88 11.59 10.52
CA VAL A 24 8.02 11.51 9.59
C VAL A 24 8.00 10.24 8.73
N ALA A 25 7.28 9.22 9.16
CA ALA A 25 7.09 8.00 8.37
C ALA A 25 5.78 7.32 8.74
N PHE A 26 5.30 6.45 7.87
CA PHE A 26 4.09 5.67 8.11
C PHE A 26 4.15 4.31 7.42
N ILE A 27 3.36 3.36 7.92
CA ILE A 27 3.09 2.07 7.31
C ILE A 27 1.62 1.73 7.47
N VAL A 28 1.03 1.18 6.43
CA VAL A 28 -0.36 0.69 6.42
C VAL A 28 -0.35 -0.78 6.08
N THR A 29 -0.93 -1.59 6.95
CA THR A 29 -1.14 -3.02 6.71
C THR A 29 -2.61 -3.28 6.49
N LEU A 30 -2.94 -4.11 5.53
CA LEU A 30 -4.32 -4.52 5.23
C LEU A 30 -4.43 -6.04 5.23
N PRO A 31 -5.54 -6.63 5.70
CA PRO A 31 -5.86 -8.02 5.41
C PRO A 31 -5.86 -8.25 3.89
N ASN A 32 -5.35 -9.38 3.44
CA ASN A 32 -5.32 -9.72 2.02
C ASN A 32 -6.74 -10.03 1.52
N ILE A 33 -7.39 -9.03 0.96
CA ILE A 33 -8.76 -9.15 0.44
C ILE A 33 -8.84 -10.24 -0.64
N ASN A 34 -7.77 -10.45 -1.43
CA ASN A 34 -7.75 -11.49 -2.46
C ASN A 34 -7.92 -12.89 -1.87
N GLU A 35 -7.39 -13.13 -0.66
CA GLU A 35 -7.65 -14.37 0.07
C GLU A 35 -9.12 -14.49 0.48
N ALA A 36 -9.70 -13.38 0.92
CA ALA A 36 -11.08 -13.35 1.41
C ALA A 36 -12.12 -13.55 0.29
N ILE A 37 -11.81 -13.14 -0.96
CA ILE A 37 -12.72 -13.22 -2.12
C ILE A 37 -12.45 -14.40 -3.05
N ARG A 38 -11.42 -15.18 -2.79
CA ARG A 38 -10.90 -16.21 -3.71
C ARG A 38 -11.95 -17.18 -4.25
N ASP A 39 -12.95 -17.52 -3.46
CA ASP A 39 -14.00 -18.47 -3.77
C ASP A 39 -15.37 -17.81 -4.06
N LEU A 40 -15.36 -16.51 -4.31
CA LEU A 40 -16.58 -15.77 -4.66
C LEU A 40 -16.79 -15.64 -6.17
N ASP A 41 -15.84 -16.11 -7.00
CA ASP A 41 -15.88 -16.10 -8.47
C ASP A 41 -16.34 -14.75 -9.05
N GLY A 42 -15.97 -13.65 -8.40
CA GLY A 42 -16.37 -12.29 -8.76
C GLY A 42 -17.83 -11.94 -8.41
N ARG A 43 -18.59 -12.82 -7.75
CA ARG A 43 -19.99 -12.60 -7.41
C ARG A 43 -20.14 -12.18 -5.95
N LEU A 44 -20.48 -10.91 -5.72
CA LEU A 44 -20.76 -10.38 -4.38
C LEU A 44 -22.22 -10.54 -3.97
N PHE A 45 -23.15 -10.71 -4.91
CA PHE A 45 -24.58 -10.88 -4.65
C PHE A 45 -25.01 -12.32 -4.96
N PRO A 46 -26.00 -12.89 -4.21
CA PRO A 46 -26.74 -12.24 -3.12
C PRO A 46 -26.01 -12.26 -1.75
N PHE A 47 -25.15 -13.22 -1.45
CA PHE A 47 -24.55 -13.40 -0.12
C PHE A 47 -23.03 -13.26 -0.05
N GLY A 48 -22.36 -13.04 -1.17
CA GLY A 48 -20.89 -12.91 -1.21
C GLY A 48 -20.35 -11.76 -0.36
N TRP A 49 -21.05 -10.63 -0.31
CA TRP A 49 -20.69 -9.50 0.54
C TRP A 49 -20.76 -9.83 2.05
N ALA A 50 -21.77 -10.60 2.48
CA ALA A 50 -21.90 -11.01 3.87
C ALA A 50 -20.76 -11.98 4.27
N LYS A 51 -20.42 -12.91 3.37
CA LYS A 51 -19.29 -13.83 3.54
C LYS A 51 -17.95 -13.08 3.64
N LEU A 52 -17.76 -12.05 2.80
CA LEU A 52 -16.59 -11.20 2.83
C LEU A 52 -16.46 -10.45 4.16
N LEU A 53 -17.52 -9.76 4.59
CA LEU A 53 -17.53 -9.03 5.86
C LEU A 53 -17.29 -9.97 7.05
N TRP A 54 -17.90 -11.14 7.04
CA TRP A 54 -17.72 -12.14 8.07
C TRP A 54 -16.26 -12.60 8.16
N ARG A 55 -15.60 -12.87 7.02
CA ARG A 55 -14.19 -13.27 6.99
C ARG A 55 -13.26 -12.18 7.48
N LEU A 56 -13.51 -10.93 7.09
CA LEU A 56 -12.69 -9.80 7.51
C LEU A 56 -12.87 -9.49 9.01
N LYS A 57 -14.10 -9.53 9.53
CA LYS A 57 -14.37 -9.24 10.95
C LYS A 57 -13.92 -10.35 11.89
N LEU A 58 -14.01 -11.61 11.48
CA LEU A 58 -13.59 -12.75 12.30
C LEU A 58 -12.10 -13.13 12.11
N HIS A 59 -11.30 -12.24 11.52
CA HIS A 59 -9.85 -12.43 11.31
C HIS A 59 -9.50 -13.80 10.69
N ARG A 60 -10.33 -14.26 9.74
CA ARG A 60 -10.13 -15.55 9.05
C ARG A 60 -9.17 -15.46 7.88
N VAL A 61 -8.72 -14.26 7.54
CA VAL A 61 -7.68 -13.99 6.55
C VAL A 61 -6.32 -14.22 7.22
N ARG A 62 -5.49 -15.07 6.65
CA ARG A 62 -4.20 -15.48 7.22
C ARG A 62 -3.01 -14.72 6.63
N SER A 63 -3.24 -13.94 5.61
CA SER A 63 -2.20 -13.11 5.00
C SER A 63 -2.58 -11.63 5.05
N ALA A 64 -1.56 -10.79 5.15
CA ALA A 64 -1.68 -9.34 5.11
C ALA A 64 -0.86 -8.76 3.96
N ARG A 65 -1.17 -7.54 3.58
CA ARG A 65 -0.40 -6.76 2.61
C ARG A 65 -0.04 -5.41 3.20
N VAL A 66 1.14 -4.94 2.88
CA VAL A 66 1.59 -3.57 3.13
C VAL A 66 1.56 -2.82 1.80
N PRO A 67 0.43 -2.20 1.43
CA PRO A 67 0.31 -1.48 0.17
C PRO A 67 0.99 -0.11 0.20
N LEU A 68 1.15 0.47 1.38
CA LEU A 68 1.67 1.81 1.56
C LEU A 68 2.67 1.85 2.71
N MET A 69 3.85 2.34 2.41
CA MET A 69 4.86 2.70 3.39
C MET A 69 5.64 3.91 2.83
N GLY A 70 5.88 4.88 3.68
CA GLY A 70 6.58 6.09 3.25
C GLY A 70 7.41 6.72 4.35
N VAL A 71 8.48 7.38 3.95
CA VAL A 71 9.35 8.19 4.81
C VAL A 71 9.39 9.60 4.22
N ARG A 72 9.37 10.61 5.07
CA ARG A 72 9.43 12.02 4.69
C ARG A 72 10.67 12.28 3.83
N ARG A 73 10.49 12.97 2.71
CA ARG A 73 11.57 13.22 1.74
C ARG A 73 12.77 13.93 2.37
N SER A 74 12.56 14.81 3.36
CA SER A 74 13.65 15.50 4.07
C SER A 74 14.61 14.56 4.80
N LEU A 75 14.18 13.35 5.13
CA LEU A 75 14.99 12.32 5.77
C LEU A 75 15.59 11.32 4.77
N SER A 76 15.29 11.47 3.48
CA SER A 76 15.84 10.60 2.43
C SER A 76 17.37 10.72 2.38
N GLY A 77 18.04 9.57 2.34
CA GLY A 77 19.52 9.51 2.35
C GLY A 77 20.18 9.72 3.72
N THR A 78 19.41 9.99 4.78
CA THR A 78 19.95 10.04 6.14
C THR A 78 19.95 8.67 6.81
N LEU A 79 20.76 8.48 7.84
CA LEU A 79 20.78 7.26 8.67
C LEU A 79 19.40 7.00 9.30
N ILE A 80 18.77 8.05 9.83
CA ILE A 80 17.44 7.98 10.43
C ILE A 80 16.40 7.53 9.39
N GLY A 81 16.38 8.17 8.22
CA GLY A 81 15.46 7.82 7.13
C GLY A 81 15.62 6.38 6.65
N SER A 82 16.83 5.83 6.72
CA SER A 82 17.12 4.43 6.37
C SER A 82 16.67 3.45 7.47
N ALA A 83 16.65 3.87 8.73
CA ALA A 83 16.23 3.03 9.86
C ALA A 83 14.72 2.99 10.06
N LEU A 84 13.99 4.07 9.71
CA LEU A 84 12.54 4.18 9.91
C LEU A 84 11.71 3.04 9.30
N PRO A 85 11.97 2.56 8.07
CA PRO A 85 11.26 1.42 7.51
C PRO A 85 11.39 0.15 8.36
N LEU A 86 12.57 -0.13 8.90
CA LEU A 86 12.81 -1.28 9.77
C LEU A 86 12.04 -1.17 11.08
N GLN A 87 12.05 0.01 11.69
CA GLN A 87 11.32 0.28 12.93
C GLN A 87 9.81 0.12 12.72
N LEU A 88 9.26 0.66 11.62
CA LEU A 88 7.85 0.53 11.29
C LEU A 88 7.45 -0.94 11.04
N ILE A 89 8.27 -1.70 10.31
CA ILE A 89 8.04 -3.13 10.10
C ILE A 89 8.07 -3.85 11.46
N GLY A 90 9.06 -3.57 12.30
CA GLY A 90 9.16 -4.15 13.64
C GLY A 90 7.97 -3.83 14.52
N ALA A 91 7.44 -2.60 14.46
CA ALA A 91 6.29 -2.17 15.24
C ALA A 91 4.98 -2.85 14.80
N VAL A 92 4.80 -3.12 13.51
CA VAL A 92 3.58 -3.71 12.98
C VAL A 92 3.54 -5.24 13.12
N LEU A 93 4.67 -5.91 13.28
CA LEU A 93 4.73 -7.37 13.40
C LEU A 93 3.91 -7.94 14.58
N PRO A 94 4.00 -7.40 15.81
CA PRO A 94 3.18 -7.88 16.94
C PRO A 94 1.68 -7.70 16.69
N ALA A 95 1.26 -6.56 16.11
CA ALA A 95 -0.12 -6.32 15.74
C ALA A 95 -0.61 -7.37 14.73
N ASN A 96 0.20 -7.66 13.70
CA ASN A 96 -0.12 -8.69 12.70
C ASN A 96 -0.30 -10.08 13.34
N ALA A 97 0.49 -10.42 14.36
CA ALA A 97 0.33 -11.68 15.09
C ALA A 97 -1.01 -11.74 15.84
N VAL A 98 -1.45 -10.64 16.47
CA VAL A 98 -2.76 -10.54 17.13
C VAL A 98 -3.91 -10.80 16.15
N PHE A 99 -3.78 -10.34 14.90
CA PHE A 99 -4.76 -10.60 13.83
C PHE A 99 -4.67 -12.02 13.24
N GLY A 100 -3.69 -12.82 13.66
CA GLY A 100 -3.48 -14.19 13.19
C GLY A 100 -2.89 -14.27 11.77
N PHE A 101 -2.28 -13.20 11.28
CA PHE A 101 -1.59 -13.22 9.99
C PHE A 101 -0.31 -14.07 10.10
N ARG A 102 -0.15 -15.00 9.17
CA ARG A 102 1.00 -15.91 9.08
C ARG A 102 2.02 -15.46 8.04
N SER A 103 1.59 -14.63 7.11
CA SER A 103 2.44 -14.07 6.06
C SER A 103 2.06 -12.61 5.76
N ILE A 104 3.06 -11.82 5.40
CA ILE A 104 2.89 -10.41 5.04
C ILE A 104 3.53 -10.21 3.68
N GLU A 105 2.78 -9.69 2.74
CA GLU A 105 3.26 -9.29 1.44
C GLU A 105 3.63 -7.81 1.46
N LEU A 106 4.91 -7.52 1.30
CA LEU A 106 5.42 -6.16 1.17
C LEU A 106 5.38 -5.79 -0.32
N SER A 107 4.33 -5.13 -0.74
CA SER A 107 4.09 -4.81 -2.15
C SER A 107 3.73 -3.32 -2.32
N TRP A 108 4.10 -2.68 -3.33
CA TRP A 108 4.85 -3.03 -4.53
C TRP A 108 6.20 -2.31 -4.46
N ILE A 109 7.26 -3.03 -4.63
CA ILE A 109 8.60 -2.46 -4.57
C ILE A 109 9.10 -2.37 -6.00
N LEU A 110 9.47 -1.16 -6.41
CA LEU A 110 10.05 -0.92 -7.72
C LEU A 110 11.38 -1.68 -7.85
N GLU A 111 11.68 -2.16 -9.05
CA GLU A 111 12.86 -2.97 -9.33
C GLU A 111 14.16 -2.20 -9.06
N ASP A 112 14.15 -0.89 -9.28
CA ASP A 112 15.26 0.04 -9.06
C ASP A 112 15.41 0.50 -7.61
N ASN A 113 14.42 0.23 -6.73
CA ASN A 113 14.50 0.55 -5.30
C ASN A 113 15.38 -0.47 -4.56
N LEU A 114 16.67 -0.53 -4.96
CA LEU A 114 17.66 -1.42 -4.38
C LEU A 114 17.85 -1.27 -2.86
N PRO A 115 17.83 -0.04 -2.27
CA PRO A 115 17.95 0.10 -0.83
C PRO A 115 16.86 -0.64 -0.07
N MET A 116 15.61 -0.49 -0.47
CA MET A 116 14.48 -1.17 0.18
C MET A 116 14.55 -2.69 -0.02
N ARG A 117 14.86 -3.15 -1.23
CA ARG A 117 15.01 -4.58 -1.52
C ARG A 117 16.04 -5.24 -0.62
N ARG A 118 17.24 -4.65 -0.50
CA ARG A 118 18.32 -5.16 0.37
C ARG A 118 17.92 -5.21 1.85
N VAL A 119 17.17 -4.22 2.32
CA VAL A 119 16.64 -4.20 3.69
C VAL A 119 15.72 -5.39 3.91
N LEU A 120 14.78 -5.62 3.01
CA LEU A 120 13.80 -6.70 3.13
C LEU A 120 14.44 -8.08 2.99
N GLU A 121 15.38 -8.26 2.08
CA GLU A 121 16.14 -9.49 1.91
C GLU A 121 16.91 -9.84 3.20
N ARG A 122 17.52 -8.86 3.86
CA ARG A 122 18.17 -9.05 5.17
C ARG A 122 17.20 -9.45 6.29
N LEU A 123 15.93 -9.06 6.19
CA LEU A 123 14.86 -9.49 7.09
C LEU A 123 14.30 -10.89 6.72
N GLY A 124 14.86 -11.54 5.71
CA GLY A 124 14.43 -12.87 5.27
C GLY A 124 13.25 -12.84 4.30
N ALA A 125 12.87 -11.66 3.77
CA ALA A 125 11.82 -11.57 2.77
C ALA A 125 12.32 -12.12 1.42
N GLN A 126 11.44 -12.82 0.71
CA GLN A 126 11.73 -13.41 -0.59
C GLN A 126 10.86 -12.77 -1.68
N ALA A 127 11.48 -12.35 -2.77
CA ALA A 127 10.74 -11.90 -3.96
C ALA A 127 10.12 -13.14 -4.63
N TYR A 128 8.79 -13.24 -4.61
CA TYR A 128 8.06 -14.39 -5.15
C TYR A 128 7.21 -14.04 -6.38
N LYS A 129 7.02 -12.75 -6.66
CA LYS A 129 6.30 -12.25 -7.84
C LYS A 129 7.00 -11.05 -8.42
N THR A 130 7.09 -11.01 -9.74
CA THR A 130 7.55 -9.84 -10.49
C THR A 130 6.43 -9.38 -11.41
N TYR A 131 6.07 -8.11 -11.30
CA TYR A 131 5.06 -7.48 -12.15
C TYR A 131 5.74 -6.61 -13.21
N ARG A 132 5.24 -6.65 -14.43
CA ARG A 132 5.71 -5.77 -15.51
C ARG A 132 4.52 -5.06 -16.13
N ILE A 133 4.69 -3.78 -16.38
CA ILE A 133 3.71 -2.96 -17.09
C ILE A 133 4.17 -2.85 -18.53
N TYR A 134 3.31 -3.24 -19.45
CA TYR A 134 3.55 -3.16 -20.87
C TYR A 134 2.72 -2.05 -21.48
N GLY A 135 3.34 -1.19 -22.30
CA GLY A 135 2.66 -0.17 -23.08
C GLY A 135 2.77 -0.48 -24.58
N LYS A 136 1.68 -0.30 -25.31
CA LYS A 136 1.65 -0.36 -26.77
C LYS A 136 1.12 0.96 -27.29
N LYS A 137 1.89 1.62 -28.17
CA LYS A 137 1.37 2.75 -28.92
C LYS A 137 0.28 2.25 -29.85
N LEU A 138 -0.92 2.78 -29.72
CA LEU A 138 -1.99 2.53 -30.67
C LEU A 138 -1.72 3.41 -31.90
N ALA A 139 -1.90 2.84 -33.11
CA ALA A 139 -1.86 3.65 -34.32
C ALA A 139 -2.93 4.74 -34.20
N ALA A 140 -2.56 6.00 -34.34
CA ALA A 140 -3.50 7.10 -34.36
C ALA A 140 -4.44 6.87 -35.56
N THR A 141 -5.73 6.71 -35.30
CA THR A 141 -6.75 6.94 -36.28
C THR A 141 -6.69 8.43 -36.59
N SER A 142 -6.40 8.76 -37.81
CA SER A 142 -5.77 10.01 -38.24
C SER A 142 -6.53 11.33 -38.05
N ASP A 143 -7.65 11.38 -37.36
CA ASP A 143 -8.42 12.64 -37.32
C ASP A 143 -9.01 13.10 -35.99
N ALA A 144 -8.68 12.44 -34.86
CA ALA A 144 -9.30 12.84 -33.59
C ALA A 144 -8.33 13.15 -32.43
N LEU A 145 -7.02 13.11 -32.62
CA LEU A 145 -6.07 13.25 -31.49
C LEU A 145 -5.02 14.35 -31.62
N ALA A 146 -5.25 15.35 -32.49
CA ALA A 146 -4.37 16.52 -32.56
C ALA A 146 -4.55 17.52 -31.39
N ALA A 147 -5.38 17.23 -30.39
CA ALA A 147 -5.73 18.19 -29.34
C ALA A 147 -5.36 17.80 -27.89
N GLN A 148 -4.67 16.69 -27.65
CA GLN A 148 -4.26 16.34 -26.28
C GLN A 148 -2.83 15.78 -26.22
N THR A 149 -1.86 16.60 -26.56
CA THR A 149 -0.50 16.46 -26.01
C THR A 149 -0.57 16.91 -24.55
N LEU A 150 -0.87 15.96 -23.66
CA LEU A 150 -0.53 16.13 -22.26
C LEU A 150 1.00 16.22 -22.21
N ASP A 151 1.49 17.41 -21.94
CA ASP A 151 2.89 17.68 -21.72
C ASP A 151 3.36 16.84 -20.52
N ALA A 152 4.13 15.80 -20.81
CA ALA A 152 4.66 14.90 -19.78
C ALA A 152 5.60 15.62 -18.78
N ASN A 153 5.93 16.89 -19.04
CA ASN A 153 6.75 17.76 -18.22
C ASN A 153 5.94 18.83 -17.45
N ALA A 154 4.62 18.82 -17.52
CA ALA A 154 3.85 19.77 -16.74
C ALA A 154 3.98 19.47 -15.24
N PRO A 155 4.36 20.44 -14.39
CA PRO A 155 4.46 20.24 -12.96
C PRO A 155 3.07 19.94 -12.39
N ILE A 156 2.96 18.84 -11.65
CA ILE A 156 1.74 18.48 -10.91
C ILE A 156 1.47 19.60 -9.88
N LYS A 157 0.50 20.45 -10.14
CA LYS A 157 -0.01 21.41 -9.16
C LYS A 157 -0.93 20.65 -8.22
N LEU A 158 -0.45 20.39 -7.01
CA LEU A 158 -1.32 19.96 -5.91
C LEU A 158 -2.20 21.14 -5.49
N ALA A 159 -3.50 20.97 -5.55
CA ALA A 159 -4.43 21.95 -5.05
C ALA A 159 -4.29 22.12 -3.53
N PRO A 160 -4.42 23.33 -2.97
CA PRO A 160 -4.32 23.55 -1.53
C PRO A 160 -5.45 22.81 -0.81
N GLN A 161 -5.10 22.17 0.31
CA GLN A 161 -6.05 21.60 1.24
C GLN A 161 -6.92 22.73 1.78
N VAL A 162 -8.23 22.65 1.53
CA VAL A 162 -9.19 23.57 2.12
C VAL A 162 -9.23 23.30 3.62
N SER A 163 -8.66 24.20 4.40
CA SER A 163 -8.85 24.28 5.85
C SER A 163 -10.28 24.71 6.09
N SER A 164 -11.10 23.81 6.56
CA SER A 164 -12.41 24.13 7.11
C SER A 164 -12.25 24.43 8.59
N ALA A 165 -12.56 25.68 8.94
CA ALA A 165 -12.82 26.12 10.29
C ALA A 165 -13.92 25.30 10.97
#